data_45d86cbc32ee427ad79036784a583cf6
#
_entry.id   45d86cbc32ee427ad79036784a583cf6
#
_cell.length_a   1.000
_cell.length_b   1.000
_cell.length_c   1.000
_cell.angle_alpha   90.00
_cell.angle_beta   90.00
_cell.angle_gamma   90.00
#
_symmetry.space_group_name_H-M   'P 1'
#
loop_
_entity.id
_entity.type
_entity.pdbx_description
1 polymer ?
#
loop_
_entity_poly.entity_id
_entity_poly.type
_entity_poly.pdbx_seq_one_letter_code
_entity_poly.pdbx_strand_id
1 'polypeptide(L)'
;SVYDLNDFGFNAYIIHTPGHTAGSVSVIIDNEIAIVGDTMFGIFPGSAFPPFAEDPKQLINSWGSLLDTGCSLFLPSHGSPNTRVMVQKDYHRRR
;
A
#
# COMPACT_ATOMS: atom_id res chain seq x y z
N SER A 1 12.92 -4.42 0.48
CA SER A 1 13.23 -5.72 -0.12
C SER A 1 12.05 -6.26 -0.89
N VAL A 2 12.32 -7.10 -1.86
CA VAL A 2 11.32 -7.71 -2.74
C VAL A 2 11.42 -9.22 -2.63
N TYR A 3 10.28 -9.88 -2.47
CA TYR A 3 10.20 -11.34 -2.50
C TYR A 3 9.31 -11.76 -3.66
N ASP A 4 9.86 -12.54 -4.59
CA ASP A 4 9.17 -12.98 -5.80
C ASP A 4 8.39 -14.26 -5.54
N LEU A 5 7.09 -14.24 -5.86
CA LEU A 5 6.20 -15.40 -5.72
C LEU A 5 5.95 -16.13 -7.04
N ASN A 6 6.65 -15.78 -8.10
CA ASN A 6 6.46 -16.41 -9.41
C ASN A 6 6.78 -17.89 -9.39
N ASP A 7 7.71 -18.35 -8.54
CA ASP A 7 8.06 -19.77 -8.39
C ASP A 7 6.89 -20.60 -7.89
N PHE A 8 5.86 -19.99 -7.33
CA PHE A 8 4.64 -20.66 -6.87
C PHE A 8 3.50 -20.58 -7.88
N GLY A 9 3.78 -20.14 -9.11
CA GLY A 9 2.77 -20.00 -10.16
C GLY A 9 1.96 -18.73 -10.11
N PHE A 10 2.34 -17.73 -9.29
CA PHE A 10 1.67 -16.46 -9.17
C PHE A 10 2.49 -15.35 -9.81
N ASN A 11 1.87 -14.48 -10.60
CA ASN A 11 2.50 -13.25 -11.04
C ASN A 11 2.40 -12.20 -9.92
N ALA A 12 3.12 -12.45 -8.83
CA ALA A 12 3.02 -11.65 -7.61
C ALA A 12 4.39 -11.55 -6.92
N TYR A 13 4.55 -10.51 -6.12
CA TYR A 13 5.74 -10.34 -5.30
C TYR A 13 5.39 -9.54 -4.04
N ILE A 14 6.28 -9.62 -3.04
CA ILE A 14 6.12 -8.93 -1.77
C ILE A 14 7.15 -7.81 -1.70
N ILE A 15 6.72 -6.62 -1.30
CA ILE A 15 7.61 -5.51 -1.00
C ILE A 15 7.45 -5.10 0.46
N HIS A 16 8.51 -4.58 1.04
CA HIS A 16 8.50 -4.02 2.39
C HIS A 16 7.88 -2.62 2.34
N THR A 17 6.82 -2.42 3.13
CA THR A 17 6.11 -1.14 3.20
C THR A 17 5.96 -0.71 4.67
N PRO A 18 7.10 -0.33 5.31
CA PRO A 18 7.09 0.01 6.72
C PRO A 18 6.42 1.36 6.98
N GLY A 19 6.07 1.59 8.23
CA GLY A 19 5.52 2.85 8.71
C GLY A 19 4.34 2.66 9.64
N HIS A 20 3.35 1.84 9.29
CA HIS A 20 2.33 1.42 10.25
C HIS A 20 3.00 0.60 11.36
N THR A 21 3.80 -0.40 10.93
CA THR A 21 4.82 -1.06 11.76
C THR A 21 6.11 -1.20 10.96
N ALA A 22 7.22 -1.50 11.65
CA ALA A 22 8.50 -1.70 10.98
C ALA A 22 8.51 -2.94 10.07
N GLY A 23 7.67 -3.93 10.35
CA GLY A 23 7.62 -5.18 9.60
C GLY A 23 6.52 -5.25 8.55
N SER A 24 5.79 -4.17 8.30
CA SER A 24 4.68 -4.18 7.36
C SER A 24 5.14 -4.48 5.94
N VAL A 25 4.39 -5.34 5.25
CA VAL A 25 4.66 -5.70 3.86
C VAL A 25 3.38 -5.56 3.03
N SER A 26 3.55 -5.47 1.71
CA SER A 26 2.44 -5.47 0.77
C SER A 26 2.69 -6.51 -0.31
N VAL A 27 1.60 -7.10 -0.83
CA VAL A 27 1.65 -8.09 -1.90
C VAL A 27 1.15 -7.43 -3.18
N ILE A 28 1.97 -7.47 -4.22
CA ILE A 28 1.67 -6.86 -5.52
C ILE A 28 1.28 -7.98 -6.48
N ILE A 29 0.10 -7.88 -7.07
CA ILE A 29 -0.44 -8.90 -7.99
C ILE A 29 -0.63 -8.28 -9.36
N ASP A 30 0.05 -8.82 -10.37
CA ASP A 30 -0.01 -8.41 -11.79
C ASP A 30 0.29 -6.91 -12.00
N ASN A 31 0.94 -6.25 -11.04
CA ASN A 31 1.14 -4.80 -11.02
C ASN A 31 -0.18 -4.02 -11.19
N GLU A 32 -1.30 -4.63 -10.81
CA GLU A 32 -2.63 -4.02 -10.88
C GLU A 32 -3.26 -3.86 -9.51
N ILE A 33 -3.06 -4.85 -8.63
CA ILE A 33 -3.67 -4.88 -7.30
C ILE A 33 -2.58 -5.03 -6.25
N ALA A 34 -2.62 -4.16 -5.25
CA ALA A 34 -1.75 -4.25 -4.10
C ALA A 34 -2.57 -4.59 -2.86
N ILE A 35 -2.22 -5.68 -2.18
CA ILE A 35 -2.80 -6.03 -0.88
C ILE A 35 -1.89 -5.39 0.16
N VAL A 36 -2.39 -4.34 0.81
CA VAL A 36 -1.54 -3.42 1.58
C VAL A 36 -1.70 -3.55 3.09
N GLY A 37 -2.60 -4.42 3.57
CA GLY A 37 -2.83 -4.58 5.00
C GLY A 37 -3.20 -3.26 5.67
N ASP A 38 -2.50 -2.93 6.74
CA ASP A 38 -2.74 -1.69 7.50
C ASP A 38 -1.87 -0.51 7.02
N THR A 39 -1.14 -0.67 5.92
CA THR A 39 -0.39 0.43 5.30
C THR A 39 -1.34 1.51 4.76
N MET A 40 -2.57 1.12 4.45
CA MET A 40 -3.67 2.03 4.13
C MET A 40 -4.93 1.56 4.81
N PHE A 41 -5.88 2.49 5.01
CA PHE A 41 -7.24 2.19 5.45
C PHE A 41 -8.23 2.64 4.37
N GLY A 42 -9.37 1.96 4.27
CA GLY A 42 -10.42 2.27 3.31
C GLY A 42 -11.73 2.67 3.98
N ILE A 43 -11.66 3.32 5.16
CA ILE A 43 -12.82 3.67 5.98
C ILE A 43 -13.15 5.16 5.86
N PHE A 44 -12.13 6.01 5.76
CA PHE A 44 -12.31 7.47 5.82
C PHE A 44 -12.42 8.05 4.41
N PRO A 45 -13.50 8.79 4.09
CA PRO A 45 -13.67 9.37 2.75
C PRO A 45 -12.49 10.27 2.38
N GLY A 46 -11.91 10.02 1.21
CA GLY A 46 -10.82 10.84 0.67
C GLY A 46 -9.48 10.66 1.39
N SER A 47 -9.37 9.72 2.31
CA SER A 47 -8.13 9.47 3.06
C SER A 47 -7.84 7.98 3.15
N ALA A 48 -6.62 7.61 2.81
CA ALA A 48 -6.13 6.24 2.99
C ALA A 48 -5.24 6.11 4.23
N PHE A 49 -5.04 7.19 4.98
CA PHE A 49 -4.12 7.18 6.12
C PHE A 49 -4.72 6.41 7.29
N PRO A 50 -3.97 5.45 7.87
CA PRO A 50 -4.44 4.70 9.04
C PRO A 50 -4.60 5.62 10.25
N PRO A 51 -5.47 5.26 11.22
CA PRO A 51 -5.62 6.06 12.44
C PRO A 51 -4.38 6.06 13.33
N PHE A 52 -3.47 5.10 13.11
CA PHE A 52 -2.23 4.98 13.87
C PHE A 52 -1.11 4.49 12.95
N ALA A 53 0.09 5.07 13.12
CA ALA A 53 1.31 4.63 12.45
C ALA A 53 2.50 4.89 13.37
N GLU A 54 3.37 3.91 13.51
CA GLU A 54 4.59 4.06 14.33
C GLU A 54 5.52 5.12 13.74
N ASP A 55 5.60 5.17 12.40
CA ASP A 55 6.42 6.14 11.69
C ASP A 55 5.62 6.71 10.49
N PRO A 56 4.86 7.80 10.71
CA PRO A 56 4.03 8.38 9.66
C PRO A 56 4.80 8.80 8.41
N LYS A 57 6.01 9.31 8.57
CA LYS A 57 6.84 9.75 7.45
C LYS A 57 7.28 8.57 6.58
N GLN A 58 7.71 7.49 7.24
CA GLN A 58 8.08 6.27 6.54
C GLN A 58 6.87 5.64 5.84
N LEU A 59 5.69 5.73 6.45
CA LEU A 59 4.45 5.24 5.86
C LEU A 59 4.16 5.94 4.52
N ILE A 60 4.32 7.27 4.48
CA ILE A 60 4.12 8.03 3.25
C ILE A 60 5.16 7.65 2.20
N ASN A 61 6.41 7.42 2.59
CA ASN A 61 7.42 6.92 1.66
C ASN A 61 7.03 5.55 1.08
N SER A 62 6.45 4.68 1.90
CA SER A 62 5.95 3.38 1.45
C SER A 62 4.81 3.53 0.44
N TRP A 63 3.92 4.51 0.62
CA TRP A 63 2.89 4.81 -0.38
C TRP A 63 3.51 5.20 -1.72
N GLY A 64 4.60 5.98 -1.70
CA GLY A 64 5.34 6.31 -2.92
C GLY A 64 5.82 5.06 -3.65
N SER A 65 6.40 4.12 -2.90
CA SER A 65 6.83 2.83 -3.46
C SER A 65 5.65 2.04 -4.03
N LEU A 66 4.51 2.04 -3.35
CA LEU A 66 3.31 1.35 -3.83
C LEU A 66 2.76 1.99 -5.11
N LEU A 67 2.77 3.32 -5.20
CA LEU A 67 2.35 4.02 -6.42
C LEU A 67 3.29 3.72 -7.58
N ASP A 68 4.58 3.55 -7.32
CA ASP A 68 5.57 3.21 -8.34
C ASP A 68 5.37 1.82 -8.94
N THR A 69 4.62 0.93 -8.29
CA THR A 69 4.29 -0.39 -8.85
C THR A 69 3.34 -0.32 -10.03
N GLY A 70 2.64 0.79 -10.21
CA GLY A 70 1.63 0.93 -11.25
C GLY A 70 0.26 0.37 -10.88
N CYS A 71 0.08 -0.13 -9.66
CA CYS A 71 -1.21 -0.69 -9.24
C CYS A 71 -2.32 0.35 -9.29
N SER A 72 -3.51 -0.08 -9.69
CA SER A 72 -4.69 0.78 -9.81
C SER A 72 -5.61 0.65 -8.60
N LEU A 73 -5.46 -0.41 -7.82
CA LEU A 73 -6.32 -0.70 -6.68
C LEU A 73 -5.49 -1.17 -5.50
N PHE A 74 -5.82 -0.65 -4.32
CA PHE A 74 -5.11 -0.96 -3.08
C PHE A 74 -6.11 -1.52 -2.07
N LEU A 75 -5.89 -2.78 -1.64
CA LEU A 75 -6.81 -3.52 -0.78
C LEU A 75 -6.31 -3.48 0.67
N PRO A 76 -6.93 -2.68 1.53
CA PRO A 76 -6.57 -2.62 2.95
C PRO A 76 -7.20 -3.78 3.72
N SER A 77 -6.68 -4.02 4.95
CA SER A 77 -7.32 -4.95 5.88
C SER A 77 -8.62 -4.39 6.46
N HIS A 78 -8.79 -3.08 6.47
CA HIS A 78 -9.95 -2.41 7.05
C HIS A 78 -10.61 -1.50 6.01
N GLY A 79 -11.90 -1.74 5.75
CA GLY A 79 -12.70 -0.91 4.88
C GLY A 79 -12.66 -1.33 3.42
N SER A 80 -13.00 -0.39 2.55
CA SER A 80 -13.15 -0.61 1.12
C SER A 80 -11.83 -0.42 0.38
N PRO A 81 -11.69 -0.98 -0.84
CA PRO A 81 -10.53 -0.73 -1.67
C PRO A 81 -10.32 0.76 -1.94
N ASN A 82 -9.07 1.18 -1.99
CA ASN A 82 -8.68 2.53 -2.36
C ASN A 82 -8.23 2.55 -3.83
N THR A 83 -8.74 3.50 -4.60
CA THR A 83 -8.34 3.68 -5.99
C THR A 83 -7.01 4.41 -6.08
N ARG A 84 -6.29 4.20 -7.20
CA ARG A 84 -5.03 4.90 -7.46
C ARG A 84 -5.21 6.41 -7.43
N VAL A 85 -6.28 6.93 -8.02
CA VAL A 85 -6.54 8.37 -8.08
C VAL A 85 -6.64 8.97 -6.67
N MET A 86 -7.40 8.32 -5.79
CA MET A 86 -7.55 8.79 -4.40
C MET A 86 -6.24 8.70 -3.64
N VAL A 87 -5.51 7.60 -3.78
CA VAL A 87 -4.22 7.42 -3.09
C VAL A 87 -3.19 8.45 -3.58
N GLN A 88 -3.14 8.73 -4.88
CA GLN A 88 -2.25 9.76 -5.43
C GLN A 88 -2.54 11.13 -4.84
N LYS A 89 -3.81 11.52 -4.76
CA LYS A 89 -4.22 12.80 -4.19
C LYS A 89 -3.83 12.90 -2.72
N ASP A 90 -4.10 11.85 -1.95
CA ASP A 90 -3.78 11.82 -0.53
C ASP A 90 -2.26 11.84 -0.31
N TYR A 91 -1.52 11.08 -1.12
CA TYR A 91 -0.06 11.05 -1.08
C TYR A 91 0.54 12.44 -1.33
N HIS A 92 0.12 13.10 -2.41
CA HIS A 92 0.65 14.43 -2.74
C HIS A 92 0.32 15.48 -1.69
N ARG A 93 -0.82 15.35 -1.05
CA ARG A 93 -1.22 16.26 0.03
C ARG A 93 -0.35 16.08 1.28
N ARG A 94 0.13 14.87 1.54
CA ARG A 94 0.82 14.51 2.79
C ARG A 94 2.33 14.55 2.71
N ARG A 95 2.90 14.46 1.54
CA ARG A 95 4.36 14.45 1.40
C ARG A 95 5.00 15.82 1.45
#